data_7bb29ea82fc1199c269faa450becbc35
#
_entry.id   7bb29ea82fc1199c269faa450becbc35
#
_cell.length_a   1.000
_cell.length_b   1.000
_cell.length_c   1.000
_cell.angle_alpha   90.00
_cell.angle_beta   90.00
_cell.angle_gamma   90.00
#
_symmetry.space_group_name_H-M   'P 1'
#
loop_
_entity.id
_entity.type
_entity.pdbx_description
1 polymer ?
#
loop_
_entity_poly.entity_id
_entity_poly.type
_entity_poly.pdbx_seq_one_letter_code
_entity_poly.pdbx_strand_id
1 'polypeptide(L)'
;MIRGLNVIFIGPAGCGKTSLTKTFGEWSEQELGMSIAYVNLDPGVLDLPYTPDYDVRELVTVDRLMREEGLGPNGAMVKASEIMDENIDSIAEDIASLDGDLRLIDTPGQMELFLFRPMGPRLSEAISVSYTHLTLPTTERV
;
A
#
# COMPACT_ATOMS: atom_id res chain seq x y z
N MET A 1 3.92 -15.48 -19.52
CA MET A 1 2.84 -15.14 -18.60
C MET A 1 3.38 -14.39 -17.38
N ILE A 2 2.74 -13.31 -17.01
CA ILE A 2 3.14 -12.54 -15.85
C ILE A 2 2.46 -13.13 -14.64
N ARG A 3 3.22 -13.47 -13.63
CA ARG A 3 2.66 -13.97 -12.38
C ARG A 3 3.35 -13.31 -11.24
N GLY A 4 2.56 -12.88 -10.27
CA GLY A 4 3.10 -12.30 -9.08
C GLY A 4 3.79 -10.96 -9.27
N LEU A 5 3.40 -10.23 -10.31
CA LEU A 5 3.93 -8.90 -10.52
C LEU A 5 3.33 -7.94 -9.51
N ASN A 6 4.18 -7.19 -8.85
CA ASN A 6 3.75 -6.20 -7.87
C ASN A 6 3.77 -4.81 -8.48
N VAL A 7 2.64 -4.12 -8.38
CA VAL A 7 2.53 -2.74 -8.86
C VAL A 7 2.29 -1.86 -7.64
N ILE A 8 3.21 -0.97 -7.36
CA ILE A 8 3.15 -0.12 -6.17
C ILE A 8 2.72 1.28 -6.58
N PHE A 9 1.61 1.74 -5.99
CA PHE A 9 1.10 3.07 -6.27
C PHE A 9 1.64 4.04 -5.23
N ILE A 10 2.33 5.06 -5.70
CA ILE A 10 2.97 6.05 -4.86
C ILE A 10 2.43 7.42 -5.23
N GLY A 11 2.05 8.19 -4.25
CA GLY A 11 1.58 9.55 -4.47
C GLY A 11 1.17 10.19 -3.17
N PRO A 12 1.17 11.52 -3.12
CA PRO A 12 0.78 12.21 -1.90
C PRO A 12 -0.70 12.02 -1.58
N ALA A 13 -1.05 12.31 -0.34
CA ALA A 13 -2.44 12.22 0.08
C ALA A 13 -3.31 13.14 -0.77
N GLY A 14 -4.50 12.68 -1.12
CA GLY A 14 -5.45 13.49 -1.87
C GLY A 14 -5.22 13.56 -3.36
N CYS A 15 -4.28 12.80 -3.90
CA CYS A 15 -4.02 12.83 -5.34
C CYS A 15 -4.82 11.80 -6.14
N GLY A 16 -5.70 11.04 -5.47
CA GLY A 16 -6.52 10.06 -6.18
C GLY A 16 -5.86 8.70 -6.34
N LYS A 17 -4.78 8.46 -5.62
CA LYS A 17 -4.00 7.23 -5.72
C LYS A 17 -4.85 5.97 -5.47
N THR A 18 -5.67 6.00 -4.43
CA THR A 18 -6.50 4.86 -4.06
C THR A 18 -7.58 4.57 -5.11
N SER A 19 -8.18 5.63 -5.65
CA SER A 19 -9.16 5.48 -6.72
C SER A 19 -8.51 4.92 -7.98
N LEU A 20 -7.30 5.36 -8.27
CA LEU A 20 -6.56 4.84 -9.42
C LEU A 20 -6.24 3.36 -9.24
N THR A 21 -5.89 2.95 -8.03
CA THR A 21 -5.62 1.54 -7.73
C THR A 21 -6.83 0.69 -8.11
N LYS A 22 -8.01 1.10 -7.68
CA LYS A 22 -9.24 0.39 -8.00
C LYS A 22 -9.51 0.37 -9.50
N THR A 23 -9.42 1.54 -10.14
CA THR A 23 -9.71 1.65 -11.56
C THR A 23 -8.75 0.81 -12.40
N PHE A 24 -7.48 0.85 -12.06
CA PHE A 24 -6.48 0.07 -12.78
C PHE A 24 -6.72 -1.43 -12.59
N GLY A 25 -7.09 -1.84 -11.38
CA GLY A 25 -7.39 -3.24 -11.12
C GLY A 25 -8.58 -3.73 -11.91
N GLU A 26 -9.66 -2.95 -11.92
CA GLU A 26 -10.85 -3.32 -12.68
C GLU A 26 -10.57 -3.38 -14.17
N TRP A 27 -9.83 -2.42 -14.66
CA TRP A 27 -9.46 -2.40 -16.07
C TRP A 27 -8.62 -3.64 -16.44
N SER A 28 -7.66 -3.98 -15.59
CA SER A 28 -6.80 -5.13 -15.83
C SER A 28 -7.57 -6.43 -15.84
N GLU A 29 -8.56 -6.54 -14.94
CA GLU A 29 -9.42 -7.73 -14.93
C GLU A 29 -10.26 -7.82 -16.19
N GLN A 30 -10.86 -6.71 -16.59
CA GLN A 30 -11.80 -6.71 -17.70
C GLN A 30 -11.12 -6.78 -19.05
N GLU A 31 -10.05 -6.04 -19.23
CA GLU A 31 -9.40 -5.92 -20.54
C GLU A 31 -8.29 -6.92 -20.75
N LEU A 32 -7.58 -7.30 -19.70
CA LEU A 32 -6.44 -8.20 -19.82
C LEU A 32 -6.71 -9.60 -19.26
N GLY A 33 -7.86 -9.79 -18.63
CA GLY A 33 -8.20 -11.09 -18.05
C GLY A 33 -7.28 -11.51 -16.91
N MET A 34 -6.69 -10.55 -16.21
CA MET A 34 -5.77 -10.85 -15.12
C MET A 34 -6.49 -10.96 -13.81
N SER A 35 -6.01 -11.82 -12.93
CA SER A 35 -6.52 -11.88 -11.57
C SER A 35 -5.76 -10.86 -10.72
N ILE A 36 -6.49 -10.15 -9.88
CA ILE A 36 -5.94 -9.02 -9.12
C ILE A 36 -6.03 -9.29 -7.62
N ALA A 37 -4.93 -9.06 -6.92
CA ALA A 37 -4.93 -9.02 -5.46
C ALA A 37 -4.68 -7.57 -5.05
N TYR A 38 -5.52 -7.08 -4.14
CA TYR A 38 -5.40 -5.71 -3.65
C TYR A 38 -4.74 -5.71 -2.29
N VAL A 39 -3.77 -4.82 -2.10
CA VAL A 39 -3.03 -4.71 -0.86
C VAL A 39 -3.10 -3.27 -0.37
N ASN A 40 -3.59 -3.08 0.85
CA ASN A 40 -3.58 -1.77 1.47
C ASN A 40 -2.48 -1.70 2.53
N LEU A 41 -1.53 -0.81 2.33
CA LEU A 41 -0.46 -0.56 3.29
C LEU A 41 -0.59 0.81 3.96
N ASP A 42 -1.74 1.48 3.81
CA ASP A 42 -1.95 2.77 4.44
C ASP A 42 -2.74 2.59 5.74
N PRO A 43 -2.10 2.73 6.90
CA PRO A 43 -2.80 2.56 8.17
C PRO A 43 -3.71 3.72 8.52
N GLY A 44 -3.68 4.79 7.73
CA GLY A 44 -4.49 5.97 8.00
C GLY A 44 -5.75 6.09 7.17
N VAL A 45 -5.93 5.21 6.19
CA VAL A 45 -7.12 5.31 5.34
C VAL A 45 -8.34 4.77 6.10
N LEU A 46 -9.47 5.47 5.98
CA LEU A 46 -10.69 5.07 6.67
C LEU A 46 -11.55 4.17 5.79
N ASP A 47 -11.76 4.58 4.55
CA ASP A 47 -12.59 3.82 3.62
C ASP A 47 -11.80 3.51 2.35
N LEU A 48 -11.97 2.29 1.87
CA LEU A 48 -11.33 1.87 0.63
C LEU A 48 -12.38 1.59 -0.41
N PRO A 49 -12.13 2.00 -1.66
CA PRO A 49 -13.07 1.71 -2.76
C PRO A 49 -12.96 0.28 -3.27
N TYR A 50 -12.04 -0.50 -2.76
CA TYR A 50 -11.86 -1.90 -3.13
C TYR A 50 -11.82 -2.75 -1.87
N THR A 51 -12.00 -4.06 -2.02
CA THR A 51 -11.88 -5.00 -0.91
C THR A 51 -10.44 -5.51 -0.90
N PRO A 52 -9.65 -5.18 0.12
CA PRO A 52 -8.27 -5.62 0.15
C PRO A 52 -8.15 -7.09 0.47
N ASP A 53 -7.20 -7.75 -0.19
CA ASP A 53 -6.85 -9.13 0.13
C ASP A 53 -5.84 -9.16 1.26
N TYR A 54 -5.05 -8.11 1.40
CA TYR A 54 -4.23 -7.86 2.58
C TYR A 54 -4.49 -6.43 3.03
N ASP A 55 -4.68 -6.22 4.31
CA ASP A 55 -4.99 -4.90 4.84
C ASP A 55 -4.18 -4.67 6.12
N VAL A 56 -3.25 -3.73 6.06
CA VAL A 56 -2.40 -3.42 7.21
C VAL A 56 -3.20 -2.88 8.39
N ARG A 57 -4.44 -2.43 8.14
CA ARG A 57 -5.29 -1.92 9.24
C ARG A 57 -5.68 -3.01 10.23
N GLU A 58 -5.52 -4.27 9.87
CA GLU A 58 -5.73 -5.36 10.82
C GLU A 58 -4.59 -5.41 11.83
N LEU A 59 -3.43 -4.91 11.45
CA LEU A 59 -2.29 -4.85 12.35
C LEU A 59 -2.31 -3.54 13.16
N VAL A 60 -2.51 -2.42 12.48
CA VAL A 60 -2.41 -1.11 13.11
C VAL A 60 -3.23 -0.09 12.32
N THR A 61 -3.89 0.84 13.04
CA THR A 61 -4.55 1.98 12.40
C THR A 61 -4.11 3.26 13.08
N VAL A 62 -4.01 4.31 12.29
CA VAL A 62 -3.67 5.64 12.81
C VAL A 62 -4.75 6.12 13.77
N ASP A 63 -6.01 5.89 13.41
CA ASP A 63 -7.14 6.30 14.25
C ASP A 63 -7.07 5.70 15.65
N ARG A 64 -6.76 4.42 15.73
CA ARG A 64 -6.67 3.74 17.00
C ARG A 64 -5.51 4.28 17.85
N LEU A 65 -4.36 4.53 17.22
CA LEU A 65 -3.23 5.10 17.93
C LEU A 65 -3.53 6.50 18.46
N MET A 66 -4.25 7.30 17.68
CA MET A 66 -4.64 8.63 18.13
C MET A 66 -5.56 8.53 19.34
N ARG A 67 -6.51 7.61 19.32
CA ARG A 67 -7.47 7.47 20.41
C ARG A 67 -6.85 6.84 21.65
N GLU A 68 -6.04 5.81 21.48
CA GLU A 68 -5.52 5.04 22.62
C GLU A 68 -4.29 5.66 23.23
N GLU A 69 -3.47 6.31 22.43
CA GLU A 69 -2.21 6.86 22.93
C GLU A 69 -2.19 8.38 22.95
N GLY A 70 -3.27 9.01 22.57
CA GLY A 70 -3.34 10.47 22.60
C GLY A 70 -2.42 11.17 21.63
N LEU A 71 -2.03 10.49 20.56
CA LEU A 71 -1.10 11.06 19.59
C LEU A 71 -1.82 11.92 18.59
N GLY A 72 -1.13 12.95 18.08
CA GLY A 72 -1.63 13.69 16.93
C GLY A 72 -1.49 12.87 15.66
N PRO A 73 -2.03 13.36 14.52
CA PRO A 73 -2.00 12.59 13.27
C PRO A 73 -0.61 12.24 12.82
N ASN A 74 0.34 13.17 12.89
CA ASN A 74 1.71 12.89 12.46
C ASN A 74 2.41 11.91 13.38
N GLY A 75 2.25 12.09 14.69
CA GLY A 75 2.84 11.17 15.65
C GLY A 75 2.27 9.77 15.52
N ALA A 76 0.96 9.67 15.28
CA ALA A 76 0.31 8.38 15.10
C ALA A 76 0.80 7.70 13.83
N MET A 77 1.01 8.47 12.75
CA MET A 77 1.52 7.90 11.51
C MET A 77 2.96 7.39 11.66
N VAL A 78 3.80 8.14 12.38
CA VAL A 78 5.15 7.69 12.67
C VAL A 78 5.13 6.40 13.48
N LYS A 79 4.29 6.35 14.51
CA LYS A 79 4.17 5.16 15.34
C LYS A 79 3.67 3.97 14.53
N ALA A 80 2.68 4.20 13.67
CA ALA A 80 2.17 3.15 12.81
C ALA A 80 3.25 2.62 11.88
N SER A 81 4.07 3.52 11.32
CA SER A 81 5.18 3.13 10.45
C SER A 81 6.20 2.28 11.20
N GLU A 82 6.46 2.62 12.46
CA GLU A 82 7.37 1.83 13.28
C GLU A 82 6.84 0.43 13.54
N ILE A 83 5.55 0.33 13.81
CA ILE A 83 4.92 -0.97 14.03
C ILE A 83 4.99 -1.81 12.75
N MET A 84 4.72 -1.20 11.61
CA MET A 84 4.82 -1.89 10.34
C MET A 84 6.24 -2.36 10.07
N ASP A 85 7.22 -1.52 10.37
CA ASP A 85 8.62 -1.87 10.16
C ASP A 85 9.03 -3.06 11.04
N GLU A 86 8.54 -3.10 12.26
CA GLU A 86 8.83 -4.21 13.16
C GLU A 86 8.20 -5.52 12.68
N ASN A 87 7.15 -5.43 11.88
CA ASN A 87 6.44 -6.60 11.38
C ASN A 87 6.65 -6.81 9.88
N ILE A 88 7.70 -6.23 9.34
CA ILE A 88 7.90 -6.20 7.89
C ILE A 88 7.98 -7.60 7.27
N ASP A 89 8.62 -8.52 7.95
CA ASP A 89 8.77 -9.88 7.42
C ASP A 89 7.41 -10.59 7.33
N SER A 90 6.58 -10.40 8.36
CA SER A 90 5.25 -10.98 8.38
C SER A 90 4.36 -10.37 7.30
N ILE A 91 4.45 -9.04 7.15
CA ILE A 91 3.69 -8.33 6.12
C ILE A 91 4.09 -8.84 4.73
N ALA A 92 5.40 -8.95 4.51
CA ALA A 92 5.91 -9.41 3.22
C ALA A 92 5.47 -10.84 2.91
N GLU A 93 5.49 -11.71 3.91
CA GLU A 93 5.05 -13.08 3.73
C GLU A 93 3.58 -13.15 3.36
N ASP A 94 2.76 -12.37 4.05
CA ASP A 94 1.32 -12.36 3.76
C ASP A 94 1.05 -11.87 2.35
N ILE A 95 1.75 -10.81 1.92
CA ILE A 95 1.57 -10.29 0.57
C ILE A 95 2.04 -11.30 -0.46
N ALA A 96 3.20 -11.92 -0.22
CA ALA A 96 3.76 -12.88 -1.17
C ALA A 96 2.89 -14.13 -1.33
N SER A 97 2.09 -14.44 -0.32
CA SER A 97 1.21 -15.60 -0.37
C SER A 97 -0.10 -15.34 -1.10
N LEU A 98 -0.38 -14.10 -1.47
CA LEU A 98 -1.62 -13.80 -2.16
C LEU A 98 -1.57 -14.31 -3.59
N ASP A 99 -2.68 -14.94 -4.00
CA ASP A 99 -2.80 -15.40 -5.37
C ASP A 99 -3.19 -14.24 -6.25
N GLY A 100 -2.72 -14.24 -7.48
CA GLY A 100 -3.09 -13.22 -8.44
C GLY A 100 -1.99 -12.98 -9.44
N ASP A 101 -2.37 -12.59 -10.62
CA ASP A 101 -1.39 -12.23 -11.65
C ASP A 101 -0.73 -10.89 -11.31
N LEU A 102 -1.52 -9.99 -10.73
CA LEU A 102 -1.01 -8.70 -10.27
C LEU A 102 -1.37 -8.51 -8.81
N ARG A 103 -0.44 -7.95 -8.06
CA ARG A 103 -0.71 -7.47 -6.71
C ARG A 103 -0.59 -5.96 -6.74
N LEU A 104 -1.70 -5.27 -6.52
CA LEU A 104 -1.74 -3.81 -6.55
C LEU A 104 -1.59 -3.30 -5.13
N ILE A 105 -0.51 -2.60 -4.87
CA ILE A 105 -0.13 -2.19 -3.52
C ILE A 105 -0.32 -0.70 -3.35
N ASP A 106 -1.24 -0.34 -2.46
CA ASP A 106 -1.56 1.04 -2.16
C ASP A 106 -0.77 1.47 -0.93
N THR A 107 -0.02 2.53 -1.03
CA THR A 107 0.91 2.97 0.01
C THR A 107 0.38 4.18 0.76
N PRO A 108 0.97 4.49 1.94
CA PRO A 108 0.56 5.68 2.68
C PRO A 108 0.73 6.95 1.87
N GLY A 109 -0.18 7.90 2.10
CA GLY A 109 -0.10 9.19 1.42
C GLY A 109 1.10 10.02 1.84
N GLN A 110 1.68 9.74 3.01
CA GLN A 110 2.88 10.45 3.46
C GLN A 110 4.10 9.69 2.95
N MET A 111 4.48 10.00 1.74
CA MET A 111 5.51 9.25 1.03
C MET A 111 6.85 9.21 1.73
N GLU A 112 7.24 10.29 2.40
CA GLU A 112 8.52 10.31 3.06
C GLU A 112 8.59 9.29 4.21
N LEU A 113 7.47 8.99 4.82
CA LEU A 113 7.46 7.96 5.86
C LEU A 113 7.58 6.57 5.27
N PHE A 114 7.20 6.40 4.02
CA PHE A 114 7.30 5.12 3.35
C PHE A 114 8.63 4.96 2.63
N LEU A 115 9.04 5.99 1.86
CA LEU A 115 10.22 5.88 1.01
C LEU A 115 11.53 6.05 1.76
N PHE A 116 11.55 6.91 2.79
CA PHE A 116 12.78 7.25 3.49
C PHE A 116 12.96 6.54 4.82
N ARG A 117 11.99 5.69 5.18
CA ARG A 117 12.18 4.81 6.32
C ARG A 117 12.57 3.44 5.79
N PRO A 118 13.19 2.59 6.62
CA PRO A 118 13.63 1.27 6.14
C PRO A 118 12.51 0.40 5.59
N MET A 119 11.28 0.63 6.02
CA MET A 119 10.17 -0.22 5.63
C MET A 119 9.95 -0.30 4.14
N GLY A 120 9.96 0.82 3.43
CA GLY A 120 9.69 0.81 2.00
C GLY A 120 10.66 -0.04 1.20
N PRO A 121 11.97 0.26 1.29
CA PRO A 121 12.97 -0.57 0.59
C PRO A 121 12.98 -2.01 1.04
N ARG A 122 12.84 -2.26 2.35
CA ARG A 122 12.85 -3.62 2.88
C ARG A 122 11.66 -4.42 2.39
N LEU A 123 10.50 -3.80 2.28
CA LEU A 123 9.32 -4.47 1.77
C LEU A 123 9.52 -4.84 0.30
N SER A 124 10.03 -3.93 -0.50
CA SER A 124 10.28 -4.19 -1.91
C SER A 124 11.22 -5.36 -2.10
N GLU A 125 12.28 -5.41 -1.31
CA GLU A 125 13.21 -6.51 -1.34
C GLU A 125 12.57 -7.81 -0.95
N ALA A 126 11.77 -7.79 0.09
CA ALA A 126 11.23 -9.01 0.67
C ALA A 126 10.16 -9.65 -0.21
N ILE A 127 9.34 -8.87 -0.90
CA ILE A 127 8.26 -9.45 -1.68
C ILE A 127 8.59 -9.67 -3.13
N SER A 128 9.74 -9.14 -3.65
CA SER A 128 10.01 -9.32 -4.84
C SER A 128 10.89 -9.13 -5.54
N VAL A 129 10.85 -9.41 -6.34
CA VAL A 129 11.48 -9.54 -7.23
C VAL A 129 11.12 -8.81 -8.42
N SER A 130 9.99 -8.65 -8.85
CA SER A 130 9.67 -7.82 -9.94
C SER A 130 8.58 -6.89 -9.53
N TYR A 131 8.77 -5.61 -9.65
CA TYR A 131 7.75 -4.63 -9.33
C TYR A 131 7.86 -3.42 -10.23
N THR A 132 6.75 -2.67 -10.34
CA THR A 132 6.68 -1.44 -11.12
C THR A 132 6.18 -0.32 -10.24
N HIS A 133 6.83 0.81 -10.32
CA HIS A 133 6.38 2.00 -9.61
C HIS A 133 5.54 2.86 -10.54
N LEU A 134 4.41 3.32 -10.02
CA LEU A 134 3.60 4.30 -10.71
C LEU A 134 3.54 5.54 -9.88
N THR A 135 3.98 6.64 -10.42
CA THR A 135 3.87 7.93 -9.76
C THR A 135 2.74 8.69 -10.42
N LEU A 136 1.78 9.12 -9.64
CA LEU A 136 0.64 9.82 -10.20
C LEU A 136 1.04 11.18 -10.71
N PRO A 137 0.53 11.57 -11.88
CA PRO A 137 0.97 12.78 -12.53
C PRO A 137 0.39 14.07 -11.98
N THR A 138 -0.43 14.00 -10.99
CA THR A 138 -1.04 15.20 -10.43
C THR A 138 -0.03 16.19 -9.96
N THR A 139 1.16 15.73 -9.79
CA THR A 139 2.18 16.61 -9.33
C THR A 139 2.78 17.39 -10.41
N GLU A 140 2.46 16.99 -11.53
CA GLU A 140 2.97 17.58 -12.47
C GLU A 140 2.30 18.22 -13.22
N ARG A 141 1.86 18.48 -13.19
CA ARG A 141 1.31 19.07 -13.80
C ARG A 141 1.50 20.06 -13.71
N VAL A 142 1.83 20.02 -13.66
CA VAL A 142 2.22 20.59 -13.67
C VAL A 142 2.57 21.01 -13.93
#